data_48cf19f28ee4ec7e88bfe56a5619bcbe
#
_entry.id   48cf19f28ee4ec7e88bfe56a5619bcbe
#
_cell.length_a   1.000
_cell.length_b   1.000
_cell.length_c   1.000
_cell.angle_alpha   90.00
_cell.angle_beta   90.00
_cell.angle_gamma   90.00
#
_symmetry.space_group_name_H-M   'P 1'
#
loop_
_entity.id
_entity.type
_entity.pdbx_description
1 polymer ?
#
loop_
_entity_poly.entity_id
_entity_poly.type
_entity_poly.pdbx_seq_one_letter_code
_entity_poly.pdbx_strand_id
1 'polypeptide(L)'
;MDSTDGQQRCLSAIVTAVETRRERTAPFRWPFLILGAVMLAVFAGLTFYAAGHSYMPFDVPLERTIQAVNWGPLATVFSWFDWLEGPRQLYAAVAAIAVVALTNWKKAPLMLVGAVSGPIYSIVQGIIQRPRPSADLVHVIRHTGSFSFPSGHVVFFSWVLVLLVVCLGVGRLPRSLLAVAWIVAALVILVACVGRIYLGEHWPSDVFGGLALGLGWTSIALSVRLLSNPALAPKG
;
A
#
# COMPACT_ATOMS: atom_id res chain seq x y z
N MET A 1 48.88 -29.60 9.47
CA MET A 1 47.45 -29.47 9.02
C MET A 1 46.70 -28.81 10.16
N ASP A 2 46.25 -27.63 9.89
CA ASP A 2 46.05 -26.52 10.82
C ASP A 2 44.79 -26.67 11.69
N SER A 3 44.98 -26.85 12.99
CA SER A 3 43.85 -26.91 13.97
C SER A 3 43.07 -25.58 14.07
N THR A 4 43.69 -24.50 13.61
CA THR A 4 43.11 -23.14 13.63
C THR A 4 42.01 -22.95 12.56
N ASP A 5 42.13 -23.56 11.37
CA ASP A 5 41.13 -23.46 10.29
C ASP A 5 39.82 -24.23 10.65
N GLY A 6 39.97 -25.40 11.29
CA GLY A 6 38.81 -26.15 11.80
C GLY A 6 38.02 -25.43 12.89
N GLN A 7 38.75 -24.74 13.78
CA GLN A 7 38.14 -23.95 14.87
C GLN A 7 37.43 -22.69 14.36
N GLN A 8 38.01 -22.01 13.39
CA GLN A 8 37.40 -20.84 12.75
C GLN A 8 36.12 -21.21 11.99
N ARG A 9 36.11 -22.32 11.26
CA ARG A 9 34.87 -22.82 10.54
C ARG A 9 33.80 -23.23 11.53
N CYS A 10 34.12 -23.83 12.64
CA CYS A 10 33.16 -24.20 13.69
C CYS A 10 32.54 -22.95 14.32
N LEU A 11 33.36 -21.95 14.68
CA LEU A 11 32.90 -20.68 15.24
C LEU A 11 31.99 -19.91 14.26
N SER A 12 32.36 -19.83 12.97
CA SER A 12 31.54 -19.16 11.97
C SER A 12 30.17 -19.86 11.78
N ALA A 13 30.16 -21.19 11.78
CA ALA A 13 28.92 -21.97 11.71
C ALA A 13 28.02 -21.77 12.94
N ILE A 14 28.61 -21.71 14.15
CA ILE A 14 27.85 -21.42 15.37
C ILE A 14 27.29 -20.01 15.36
N VAL A 15 28.08 -18.99 14.97
CA VAL A 15 27.65 -17.60 14.88
C VAL A 15 26.49 -17.49 13.88
N THR A 16 26.65 -18.07 12.70
CA THR A 16 25.58 -18.07 11.67
C THR A 16 24.33 -18.79 12.17
N ALA A 17 24.46 -19.90 12.89
CA ALA A 17 23.30 -20.63 13.45
C ALA A 17 22.61 -19.83 14.56
N VAL A 18 23.35 -19.12 15.41
CA VAL A 18 22.80 -18.25 16.46
C VAL A 18 22.10 -17.04 15.85
N GLU A 19 22.69 -16.41 14.84
CA GLU A 19 22.06 -15.27 14.13
C GLU A 19 20.78 -15.69 13.42
N THR A 20 20.78 -16.80 12.69
CA THR A 20 19.58 -17.32 12.03
C THR A 20 18.51 -17.73 13.02
N ARG A 21 18.88 -18.25 14.20
CA ARG A 21 17.92 -18.56 15.27
C ARG A 21 17.34 -17.28 15.88
N ARG A 22 18.16 -16.27 16.12
CA ARG A 22 17.75 -14.96 16.64
C ARG A 22 16.81 -14.24 15.66
N GLU A 23 17.11 -14.31 14.38
CA GLU A 23 16.22 -13.75 13.35
C GLU A 23 14.89 -14.50 13.28
N ARG A 24 14.86 -15.83 13.45
CA ARG A 24 13.63 -16.63 13.44
C ARG A 24 12.74 -16.38 14.66
N THR A 25 13.33 -16.03 15.80
CA THR A 25 12.59 -15.77 17.06
C THR A 25 12.19 -14.31 17.26
N ALA A 26 12.76 -13.37 16.51
CA ALA A 26 12.40 -11.96 16.58
C ALA A 26 10.90 -11.77 16.29
N PRO A 27 10.14 -10.97 17.06
CA PRO A 27 8.72 -10.77 16.84
C PRO A 27 8.42 -10.01 15.55
N PHE A 28 9.38 -9.24 15.05
CA PHE A 28 9.24 -8.37 13.89
C PHE A 28 10.23 -8.69 12.76
N ARG A 29 9.80 -8.39 11.53
CA ARG A 29 10.62 -8.30 10.32
C ARG A 29 11.06 -6.86 10.15
N TRP A 30 12.25 -6.51 10.64
CA TRP A 30 12.76 -5.14 10.71
C TRP A 30 12.68 -4.33 9.41
N PRO A 31 12.99 -4.88 8.21
CA PRO A 31 12.87 -4.11 6.97
C PRO A 31 11.45 -3.58 6.71
N PHE A 32 10.43 -4.41 6.95
CA PHE A 32 9.04 -3.98 6.83
C PHE A 32 8.64 -2.99 7.92
N LEU A 33 9.13 -3.17 9.15
CA LEU A 33 8.85 -2.24 10.23
C LEU A 33 9.44 -0.85 9.94
N ILE A 34 10.69 -0.78 9.49
CA ILE A 34 11.36 0.48 9.14
C ILE A 34 10.63 1.15 7.96
N LEU A 35 10.34 0.40 6.89
CA LEU A 35 9.59 0.92 5.74
C LEU A 35 8.23 1.46 6.17
N GLY A 36 7.49 0.70 6.99
CA GLY A 36 6.19 1.11 7.49
C GLY A 36 6.27 2.37 8.35
N ALA A 37 7.25 2.45 9.26
CA ALA A 37 7.46 3.63 10.10
C ALA A 37 7.79 4.88 9.27
N VAL A 38 8.68 4.76 8.26
CA VAL A 38 9.03 5.87 7.36
C VAL A 38 7.80 6.34 6.57
N MET A 39 7.04 5.40 5.97
CA MET A 39 5.84 5.74 5.21
C MET A 39 4.78 6.41 6.09
N LEU A 40 4.55 5.92 7.31
CA LEU A 40 3.60 6.54 8.23
C LEU A 40 4.10 7.90 8.76
N ALA A 41 5.40 8.10 8.89
CA ALA A 41 5.96 9.43 9.21
C ALA A 41 5.72 10.42 8.04
N VAL A 42 5.90 9.98 6.79
CA VAL A 42 5.55 10.77 5.60
C VAL A 42 4.05 11.08 5.59
N PHE A 43 3.20 10.10 5.85
CA PHE A 43 1.75 10.29 5.96
C PHE A 43 1.39 11.33 7.03
N ALA A 44 1.99 11.24 8.21
CA ALA A 44 1.77 12.20 9.29
C ALA A 44 2.18 13.63 8.90
N GLY A 45 3.32 13.80 8.23
CA GLY A 45 3.77 15.09 7.71
C GLY A 45 2.81 15.68 6.67
N LEU A 46 2.35 14.86 5.72
CA LEU A 46 1.35 15.26 4.72
C LEU A 46 0.00 15.61 5.38
N THR A 47 -0.42 14.84 6.40
CA THR A 47 -1.64 15.09 7.17
C THR A 47 -1.56 16.42 7.90
N PHE A 48 -0.45 16.68 8.57
CA PHE A 48 -0.23 17.94 9.28
C PHE A 48 -0.31 19.14 8.34
N TYR A 49 0.31 19.05 7.15
CA TYR A 49 0.23 20.11 6.16
C TYR A 49 -1.20 20.27 5.60
N ALA A 50 -1.87 19.16 5.27
CA ALA A 50 -3.22 19.15 4.72
C ALA A 50 -4.26 19.74 5.70
N ALA A 51 -4.01 19.66 7.01
CA ALA A 51 -4.88 20.23 8.04
C ALA A 51 -4.96 21.77 7.98
N GLY A 52 -3.91 22.43 7.47
CA GLY A 52 -3.84 23.90 7.42
C GLY A 52 -3.91 24.50 6.02
N HIS A 53 -3.92 23.68 4.95
CA HIS A 53 -3.78 24.17 3.58
C HIS A 53 -4.71 23.43 2.61
N SER A 54 -5.38 24.18 1.75
CA SER A 54 -6.27 23.63 0.73
C SER A 54 -5.52 22.80 -0.32
N TYR A 55 -4.26 23.13 -0.63
CA TYR A 55 -3.39 22.37 -1.54
C TYR A 55 -1.92 22.64 -1.20
N MET A 56 -1.01 21.82 -1.70
CA MET A 56 0.44 22.02 -1.58
C MET A 56 0.98 22.79 -2.79
N PRO A 57 2.13 23.47 -2.69
CA PRO A 57 2.69 24.26 -3.79
C PRO A 57 2.87 23.48 -5.09
N PHE A 58 3.13 22.17 -5.04
CA PHE A 58 3.30 21.33 -6.20
C PHE A 58 2.00 20.71 -6.73
N ASP A 59 0.89 20.78 -6.00
CA ASP A 59 -0.36 20.10 -6.37
C ASP A 59 -0.90 20.64 -7.70
N VAL A 60 -1.11 21.93 -7.82
CA VAL A 60 -1.65 22.55 -9.03
C VAL A 60 -0.76 22.34 -10.26
N PRO A 61 0.56 22.65 -10.23
CA PRO A 61 1.39 22.44 -11.42
C PRO A 61 1.52 20.99 -11.83
N LEU A 62 1.60 20.05 -10.89
CA LEU A 62 1.70 18.61 -11.19
C LEU A 62 0.36 18.09 -11.78
N GLU A 63 -0.78 18.46 -11.21
CA GLU A 63 -2.09 18.08 -11.72
C GLU A 63 -2.32 18.61 -13.13
N ARG A 64 -2.02 19.89 -13.40
CA ARG A 64 -2.11 20.46 -14.75
C ARG A 64 -1.20 19.73 -15.73
N THR A 65 0.02 19.33 -15.32
CA THR A 65 0.94 18.55 -16.16
C THR A 65 0.34 17.20 -16.53
N ILE A 66 -0.26 16.49 -15.57
CA ILE A 66 -0.90 15.20 -15.80
C ILE A 66 -2.14 15.37 -16.71
N GLN A 67 -2.93 16.41 -16.51
CA GLN A 67 -4.12 16.71 -17.31
C GLN A 67 -3.78 17.15 -18.74
N ALA A 68 -2.60 17.72 -18.99
CA ALA A 68 -2.14 18.11 -20.31
C ALA A 68 -1.74 16.92 -21.20
N VAL A 69 -1.51 15.74 -20.62
CA VAL A 69 -1.15 14.53 -21.38
C VAL A 69 -2.40 13.99 -22.08
N ASN A 70 -2.26 13.69 -23.37
CA ASN A 70 -3.28 12.97 -24.12
C ASN A 70 -3.26 11.47 -23.75
N TRP A 71 -4.07 11.06 -22.81
CA TRP A 71 -4.15 9.68 -22.32
C TRP A 71 -4.90 8.72 -23.26
N GLY A 72 -5.56 9.24 -24.30
CA GLY A 72 -6.32 8.41 -25.24
C GLY A 72 -7.29 7.44 -24.53
N PRO A 73 -7.29 6.13 -24.88
CA PRO A 73 -8.18 5.14 -24.22
C PRO A 73 -7.97 4.97 -22.70
N LEU A 74 -6.78 5.30 -22.15
CA LEU A 74 -6.51 5.21 -20.74
C LEU A 74 -7.38 6.19 -19.93
N ALA A 75 -7.80 7.31 -20.50
CA ALA A 75 -8.74 8.23 -19.85
C ALA A 75 -10.04 7.53 -19.46
N THR A 76 -10.53 6.62 -20.31
CA THR A 76 -11.72 5.80 -19.99
C THR A 76 -11.43 4.81 -18.87
N VAL A 77 -10.24 4.21 -18.86
CA VAL A 77 -9.83 3.30 -17.76
C VAL A 77 -9.80 4.04 -16.42
N PHE A 78 -9.34 5.29 -16.37
CA PHE A 78 -9.35 6.08 -15.15
C PHE A 78 -10.77 6.21 -14.55
N SER A 79 -11.78 6.38 -15.39
CA SER A 79 -13.18 6.47 -14.95
C SER A 79 -13.74 5.14 -14.45
N TRP A 80 -13.23 3.99 -14.88
CA TRP A 80 -13.67 2.68 -14.37
C TRP A 80 -13.33 2.47 -12.90
N PHE A 81 -12.24 3.07 -12.40
CA PHE A 81 -11.90 2.99 -11.00
C PHE A 81 -12.95 3.63 -10.09
N ASP A 82 -13.72 4.60 -10.60
CA ASP A 82 -14.81 5.24 -9.88
C ASP A 82 -15.97 4.29 -9.56
N TRP A 83 -16.15 3.26 -10.42
CA TRP A 83 -17.16 2.26 -10.12
C TRP A 83 -16.90 1.57 -8.78
N LEU A 84 -15.62 1.50 -8.35
CA LEU A 84 -15.21 0.91 -7.10
C LEU A 84 -15.16 1.95 -5.97
N GLU A 85 -16.24 2.70 -5.78
CA GLU A 85 -16.38 3.75 -4.76
C GLU A 85 -17.39 3.36 -3.66
N GLY A 86 -17.19 3.90 -2.45
CA GLY A 86 -18.11 3.72 -1.33
C GLY A 86 -18.31 2.26 -0.91
N PRO A 87 -19.57 1.78 -0.80
CA PRO A 87 -19.84 0.41 -0.36
C PRO A 87 -19.21 -0.67 -1.24
N ARG A 88 -18.97 -0.40 -2.51
CA ARG A 88 -18.33 -1.37 -3.44
C ARG A 88 -16.90 -1.66 -3.08
N GLN A 89 -16.14 -0.70 -2.54
CA GLN A 89 -14.81 -0.96 -1.99
C GLN A 89 -14.86 -1.92 -0.80
N LEU A 90 -15.85 -1.75 0.08
CA LEU A 90 -16.06 -2.67 1.21
C LEU A 90 -16.37 -4.08 0.70
N TYR A 91 -17.27 -4.23 -0.28
CA TYR A 91 -17.58 -5.54 -0.85
C TYR A 91 -16.35 -6.16 -1.52
N ALA A 92 -15.56 -5.39 -2.24
CA ALA A 92 -14.32 -5.87 -2.84
C ALA A 92 -13.28 -6.29 -1.77
N ALA A 93 -13.16 -5.53 -0.67
CA ALA A 93 -12.32 -5.89 0.46
C ALA A 93 -12.75 -7.21 1.09
N VAL A 94 -14.05 -7.35 1.38
CA VAL A 94 -14.63 -8.60 1.94
C VAL A 94 -14.40 -9.77 1.00
N ALA A 95 -14.64 -9.61 -0.30
CA ALA A 95 -14.38 -10.64 -1.30
C ALA A 95 -12.90 -11.04 -1.35
N ALA A 96 -11.98 -10.08 -1.32
CA ALA A 96 -10.53 -10.35 -1.29
C ALA A 96 -10.12 -11.14 -0.02
N ILE A 97 -10.63 -10.74 1.15
CA ILE A 97 -10.41 -11.45 2.42
C ILE A 97 -10.97 -12.87 2.35
N ALA A 98 -12.20 -13.05 1.82
CA ALA A 98 -12.83 -14.34 1.67
C ALA A 98 -12.02 -15.26 0.75
N VAL A 99 -11.58 -14.79 -0.41
CA VAL A 99 -10.72 -15.55 -1.34
C VAL A 99 -9.45 -16.02 -0.64
N VAL A 100 -8.79 -15.14 0.12
CA VAL A 100 -7.58 -15.52 0.87
C VAL A 100 -7.92 -16.55 1.97
N ALA A 101 -9.01 -16.35 2.71
CA ALA A 101 -9.43 -17.26 3.78
C ALA A 101 -9.78 -18.67 3.25
N LEU A 102 -10.47 -18.75 2.11
CA LEU A 102 -10.80 -20.01 1.45
C LEU A 102 -9.56 -20.76 0.95
N THR A 103 -8.51 -20.03 0.56
CA THR A 103 -7.25 -20.67 0.14
C THR A 103 -6.36 -21.08 1.32
N ASN A 104 -6.34 -20.29 2.38
CA ASN A 104 -5.64 -20.55 3.64
C ASN A 104 -6.12 -19.57 4.72
N TRP A 105 -7.02 -20.00 5.58
CA TRP A 105 -7.61 -19.17 6.63
C TRP A 105 -6.57 -18.55 7.58
N LYS A 106 -5.39 -19.18 7.77
CA LYS A 106 -4.31 -18.64 8.60
C LYS A 106 -3.72 -17.32 8.07
N LYS A 107 -4.00 -16.98 6.81
CA LYS A 107 -3.58 -15.71 6.19
C LYS A 107 -4.65 -14.60 6.31
N ALA A 108 -5.89 -14.95 6.65
CA ALA A 108 -6.98 -13.98 6.79
C ALA A 108 -6.70 -12.89 7.84
N PRO A 109 -6.09 -13.16 9.02
CA PRO A 109 -5.75 -12.11 9.97
C PRO A 109 -4.85 -11.01 9.38
N LEU A 110 -3.90 -11.35 8.50
CA LEU A 110 -3.05 -10.37 7.82
C LEU A 110 -3.89 -9.45 6.91
N MET A 111 -4.83 -10.02 6.15
CA MET A 111 -5.75 -9.24 5.30
C MET A 111 -6.66 -8.33 6.14
N LEU A 112 -7.19 -8.84 7.27
CA LEU A 112 -8.04 -8.05 8.18
C LEU A 112 -7.29 -6.87 8.78
N VAL A 113 -6.04 -7.08 9.20
CA VAL A 113 -5.20 -5.97 9.71
C VAL A 113 -4.89 -4.97 8.59
N GLY A 114 -4.62 -5.42 7.37
CA GLY A 114 -4.46 -4.53 6.22
C GLY A 114 -5.69 -3.66 5.96
N ALA A 115 -6.88 -4.24 6.05
CA ALA A 115 -8.16 -3.55 5.84
C ALA A 115 -8.43 -2.44 6.87
N VAL A 116 -7.78 -2.46 8.05
CA VAL A 116 -7.90 -1.39 9.06
C VAL A 116 -7.43 -0.02 8.52
N SER A 117 -6.60 0.01 7.48
CA SER A 117 -6.26 1.26 6.79
C SER A 117 -7.47 2.02 6.25
N GLY A 118 -8.58 1.33 5.94
CA GLY A 118 -9.84 1.93 5.50
C GLY A 118 -10.51 2.80 6.58
N PRO A 119 -10.84 2.27 7.77
CA PRO A 119 -11.30 3.09 8.88
C PRO A 119 -10.34 4.23 9.27
N ILE A 120 -9.02 4.00 9.28
CA ILE A 120 -8.03 5.06 9.54
C ILE A 120 -8.17 6.18 8.52
N TYR A 121 -8.23 5.85 7.22
CA TYR A 121 -8.45 6.83 6.15
C TYR A 121 -9.72 7.65 6.40
N SER A 122 -10.84 6.99 6.70
CA SER A 122 -12.14 7.65 6.88
C SER A 122 -12.13 8.61 8.08
N ILE A 123 -11.49 8.22 9.19
CA ILE A 123 -11.33 9.07 10.39
C ILE A 123 -10.48 10.29 10.04
N VAL A 124 -9.32 10.10 9.38
CA VAL A 124 -8.44 11.22 8.99
C VAL A 124 -9.16 12.17 8.04
N GLN A 125 -9.88 11.64 7.03
CA GLN A 125 -10.64 12.46 6.10
C GLN A 125 -11.70 13.30 6.81
N GLY A 126 -12.44 12.71 7.76
CA GLY A 126 -13.46 13.40 8.55
C GLY A 126 -12.92 14.48 9.49
N ILE A 127 -11.68 14.31 10.00
CA ILE A 127 -11.01 15.31 10.86
C ILE A 127 -10.41 16.45 10.02
N ILE A 128 -9.68 16.12 8.95
CA ILE A 128 -8.90 17.10 8.15
C ILE A 128 -9.81 17.93 7.27
N GLN A 129 -10.87 17.37 6.71
CA GLN A 129 -11.87 18.04 5.88
C GLN A 129 -11.29 18.90 4.76
N ARG A 130 -10.19 18.45 4.16
CA ARG A 130 -9.49 19.18 3.09
C ARG A 130 -10.38 19.35 1.87
N PRO A 131 -10.49 20.57 1.28
CA PRO A 131 -11.25 20.78 0.05
C PRO A 131 -10.59 20.07 -1.13
N ARG A 132 -11.44 19.63 -2.07
CA ARG A 132 -11.03 19.01 -3.33
C ARG A 132 -10.51 20.03 -4.33
N PRO A 133 -9.84 19.60 -5.42
CA PRO A 133 -9.52 20.45 -6.55
C PRO A 133 -10.73 21.24 -7.04
N SER A 134 -10.51 22.51 -7.38
CA SER A 134 -11.54 23.44 -7.82
C SER A 134 -11.33 23.87 -9.28
N ALA A 135 -12.42 24.14 -9.99
CA ALA A 135 -12.41 24.42 -11.43
C ALA A 135 -11.70 25.73 -11.82
N ASP A 136 -11.45 26.61 -10.86
CA ASP A 136 -10.64 27.83 -11.02
C ASP A 136 -9.12 27.55 -11.05
N LEU A 137 -8.71 26.41 -10.53
CA LEU A 137 -7.30 26.01 -10.45
C LEU A 137 -6.91 24.93 -11.46
N VAL A 138 -7.76 23.94 -11.66
CA VAL A 138 -7.48 22.74 -12.48
C VAL A 138 -8.75 22.28 -13.22
N HIS A 139 -8.61 21.33 -14.14
CA HIS A 139 -9.76 20.78 -14.85
C HIS A 139 -10.45 19.70 -14.00
N VAL A 140 -11.63 20.01 -13.43
CA VAL A 140 -12.42 19.06 -12.65
C VAL A 140 -13.37 18.32 -13.59
N ILE A 141 -13.00 17.07 -13.94
CA ILE A 141 -13.79 16.20 -14.83
C ILE A 141 -14.91 15.53 -14.03
N ARG A 142 -14.65 15.23 -12.75
CA ARG A 142 -15.62 14.57 -11.87
C ARG A 142 -15.72 15.25 -10.51
N HIS A 143 -16.97 15.43 -10.08
CA HIS A 143 -17.28 15.99 -8.75
C HIS A 143 -17.71 14.88 -7.80
N THR A 144 -17.15 14.88 -6.60
CA THR A 144 -17.53 13.99 -5.48
C THR A 144 -17.85 14.82 -4.23
N GLY A 145 -18.82 14.36 -3.44
CA GLY A 145 -19.32 15.09 -2.28
C GLY A 145 -18.51 14.91 -0.98
N SER A 146 -17.36 14.24 -1.01
CA SER A 146 -16.55 13.99 0.18
C SER A 146 -15.30 14.87 0.21
N PHE A 147 -14.56 14.85 1.35
CA PHE A 147 -13.29 15.56 1.49
C PHE A 147 -12.16 14.93 0.68
N SER A 148 -11.06 15.69 0.48
CA SER A 148 -10.00 15.28 -0.45
C SER A 148 -8.93 14.41 0.17
N PHE A 149 -8.45 14.70 1.37
CA PHE A 149 -7.28 14.04 1.97
C PHE A 149 -7.65 12.99 3.00
N PRO A 150 -6.99 11.82 2.96
CA PRO A 150 -6.20 11.25 1.87
C PRO A 150 -7.09 10.59 0.81
N SER A 151 -6.50 10.14 -0.33
CA SER A 151 -7.25 9.43 -1.37
C SER A 151 -7.60 8.00 -0.96
N GLY A 152 -8.91 7.73 -0.76
CA GLY A 152 -9.40 6.42 -0.31
C GLY A 152 -9.21 5.30 -1.33
N HIS A 153 -9.33 5.59 -2.64
CA HIS A 153 -9.03 4.61 -3.70
C HIS A 153 -7.57 4.17 -3.64
N VAL A 154 -6.65 5.11 -3.46
CA VAL A 154 -5.22 4.81 -3.39
C VAL A 154 -4.88 4.00 -2.14
N VAL A 155 -5.45 4.34 -0.98
CA VAL A 155 -5.33 3.51 0.24
C VAL A 155 -5.79 2.09 -0.04
N PHE A 156 -7.00 1.92 -0.61
CA PHE A 156 -7.60 0.63 -0.88
C PHE A 156 -6.73 -0.23 -1.81
N PHE A 157 -6.37 0.28 -2.99
CA PHE A 157 -5.57 -0.49 -3.95
C PHE A 157 -4.17 -0.83 -3.41
N SER A 158 -3.58 0.07 -2.61
CA SER A 158 -2.25 -0.14 -2.03
C SER A 158 -2.23 -1.33 -1.07
N TRP A 159 -3.19 -1.45 -0.14
CA TRP A 159 -3.17 -2.56 0.79
C TRP A 159 -3.70 -3.85 0.17
N VAL A 160 -4.80 -3.79 -0.60
CA VAL A 160 -5.44 -5.01 -1.09
C VAL A 160 -4.58 -5.75 -2.10
N LEU A 161 -4.00 -5.03 -3.08
CA LEU A 161 -3.18 -5.68 -4.12
C LEU A 161 -1.88 -6.22 -3.56
N VAL A 162 -1.19 -5.46 -2.71
CA VAL A 162 0.04 -5.94 -2.06
C VAL A 162 -0.23 -7.20 -1.25
N LEU A 163 -1.27 -7.21 -0.43
CA LEU A 163 -1.58 -8.38 0.40
C LEU A 163 -2.14 -9.56 -0.41
N LEU A 164 -2.87 -9.33 -1.50
CA LEU A 164 -3.28 -10.41 -2.41
C LEU A 164 -2.05 -11.09 -3.03
N VAL A 165 -1.07 -10.32 -3.56
CA VAL A 165 0.15 -10.91 -4.10
C VAL A 165 0.93 -11.67 -3.03
N VAL A 166 1.05 -11.12 -1.83
CA VAL A 166 1.73 -11.79 -0.70
C VAL A 166 0.98 -13.06 -0.31
N CYS A 167 -0.32 -13.00 -0.11
CA CYS A 167 -1.10 -14.13 0.42
C CYS A 167 -1.32 -15.24 -0.60
N LEU A 168 -1.52 -14.91 -1.87
CA LEU A 168 -1.83 -15.87 -2.91
C LEU A 168 -0.62 -16.26 -3.77
N GLY A 169 0.34 -15.33 -3.95
CA GLY A 169 1.48 -15.52 -4.84
C GLY A 169 2.72 -16.09 -4.14
N VAL A 170 3.15 -15.49 -3.02
CA VAL A 170 4.39 -15.88 -2.36
C VAL A 170 4.36 -17.35 -1.90
N GLY A 171 5.39 -18.11 -2.28
CA GLY A 171 5.51 -19.53 -1.98
C GLY A 171 4.56 -20.47 -2.73
N ARG A 172 3.78 -19.95 -3.71
CA ARG A 172 2.88 -20.74 -4.58
C ARG A 172 3.20 -20.55 -6.06
N LEU A 173 3.46 -19.33 -6.49
CA LEU A 173 3.78 -19.02 -7.87
C LEU A 173 5.28 -19.20 -8.15
N PRO A 174 5.65 -19.65 -9.35
CA PRO A 174 7.04 -19.60 -9.80
C PRO A 174 7.51 -18.12 -9.86
N ARG A 175 8.82 -17.91 -9.75
CA ARG A 175 9.41 -16.55 -9.64
C ARG A 175 8.97 -15.62 -10.77
N SER A 176 8.88 -16.11 -11.99
CA SER A 176 8.43 -15.33 -13.15
C SER A 176 6.98 -14.84 -13.01
N LEU A 177 6.05 -15.72 -12.65
CA LEU A 177 4.65 -15.35 -12.44
C LEU A 177 4.47 -14.44 -11.22
N LEU A 178 5.26 -14.64 -10.17
CA LEU A 178 5.25 -13.76 -9.01
C LEU A 178 5.74 -12.35 -9.39
N ALA A 179 6.80 -12.24 -10.21
CA ALA A 179 7.26 -10.95 -10.73
C ALA A 179 6.18 -10.26 -11.57
N VAL A 180 5.51 -11.00 -12.47
CA VAL A 180 4.37 -10.47 -13.24
C VAL A 180 3.25 -9.99 -12.30
N ALA A 181 2.90 -10.75 -11.27
CA ALA A 181 1.87 -10.34 -10.29
C ALA A 181 2.24 -9.03 -9.59
N TRP A 182 3.50 -8.84 -9.22
CA TRP A 182 3.98 -7.58 -8.63
C TRP A 182 3.94 -6.42 -9.62
N ILE A 183 4.34 -6.64 -10.88
CA ILE A 183 4.27 -5.61 -11.93
C ILE A 183 2.83 -5.20 -12.16
N VAL A 184 1.91 -6.17 -12.28
CA VAL A 184 0.47 -5.87 -12.47
C VAL A 184 -0.08 -5.10 -11.28
N ALA A 185 0.21 -5.51 -10.05
CA ALA A 185 -0.23 -4.79 -8.86
C ALA A 185 0.29 -3.35 -8.84
N ALA A 186 1.58 -3.13 -9.14
CA ALA A 186 2.17 -1.80 -9.21
C ALA A 186 1.54 -0.94 -10.31
N LEU A 187 1.30 -1.50 -11.49
CA LEU A 187 0.64 -0.78 -12.60
C LEU A 187 -0.80 -0.41 -12.25
N VAL A 188 -1.58 -1.29 -11.62
CA VAL A 188 -2.96 -0.98 -11.20
C VAL A 188 -2.96 0.14 -10.15
N ILE A 189 -2.05 0.10 -9.17
CA ILE A 189 -1.90 1.18 -8.17
C ILE A 189 -1.53 2.50 -8.87
N LEU A 190 -0.58 2.47 -9.81
CA LEU A 190 -0.15 3.65 -10.56
C LEU A 190 -1.30 4.25 -11.40
N VAL A 191 -2.07 3.40 -12.10
CA VAL A 191 -3.24 3.82 -12.87
C VAL A 191 -4.30 4.44 -11.95
N ALA A 192 -4.54 3.87 -10.77
CA ALA A 192 -5.43 4.45 -9.78
C ALA A 192 -4.91 5.83 -9.31
N CYS A 193 -3.63 5.97 -9.01
CA CYS A 193 -3.02 7.24 -8.61
C CYS A 193 -3.18 8.33 -9.67
N VAL A 194 -2.74 8.03 -10.90
CA VAL A 194 -2.80 8.98 -12.01
C VAL A 194 -4.25 9.34 -12.35
N GLY A 195 -5.14 8.34 -12.34
CA GLY A 195 -6.55 8.54 -12.63
C GLY A 195 -7.24 9.50 -11.66
N ARG A 196 -6.95 9.40 -10.36
CA ARG A 196 -7.52 10.33 -9.35
C ARG A 196 -7.09 11.77 -9.55
N ILE A 197 -5.83 11.99 -9.96
CA ILE A 197 -5.31 13.32 -10.29
C ILE A 197 -5.90 13.81 -11.62
N TYR A 198 -5.88 12.97 -12.65
CA TYR A 198 -6.39 13.33 -13.99
C TYR A 198 -7.87 13.75 -13.96
N LEU A 199 -8.70 13.05 -13.18
CA LEU A 199 -10.13 13.35 -13.06
C LEU A 199 -10.43 14.61 -12.24
N GLY A 200 -9.42 15.22 -11.60
CA GLY A 200 -9.60 16.38 -10.75
C GLY A 200 -10.32 16.07 -9.43
N GLU A 201 -10.26 14.82 -8.97
CA GLU A 201 -10.90 14.39 -7.73
C GLU A 201 -10.02 14.57 -6.50
N HIS A 202 -8.71 14.43 -6.67
CA HIS A 202 -7.74 14.49 -5.60
C HIS A 202 -6.49 15.26 -6.02
N TRP A 203 -6.00 16.07 -5.12
CA TRP A 203 -4.67 16.65 -5.25
C TRP A 203 -3.59 15.59 -5.31
N PRO A 204 -2.48 15.80 -6.04
CA PRO A 204 -1.32 14.90 -6.00
C PRO A 204 -0.86 14.52 -4.58
N SER A 205 -0.86 15.48 -3.65
CA SER A 205 -0.51 15.24 -2.26
C SER A 205 -1.50 14.33 -1.51
N ASP A 206 -2.80 14.30 -1.89
CA ASP A 206 -3.78 13.36 -1.34
C ASP A 206 -3.48 11.93 -1.79
N VAL A 207 -3.05 11.80 -3.04
CA VAL A 207 -2.62 10.52 -3.63
C VAL A 207 -1.37 10.01 -2.94
N PHE A 208 -0.36 10.86 -2.73
CA PHE A 208 0.84 10.50 -1.95
C PHE A 208 0.50 10.13 -0.51
N GLY A 209 -0.43 10.85 0.12
CA GLY A 209 -0.97 10.51 1.45
C GLY A 209 -1.63 9.14 1.45
N GLY A 210 -2.44 8.82 0.44
CA GLY A 210 -3.07 7.52 0.27
C GLY A 210 -2.06 6.38 0.11
N LEU A 211 -1.01 6.57 -0.72
CA LEU A 211 0.10 5.61 -0.87
C LEU A 211 0.85 5.41 0.45
N ALA A 212 1.19 6.50 1.12
CA ALA A 212 1.94 6.46 2.36
C ALA A 212 1.17 5.74 3.48
N LEU A 213 -0.14 5.99 3.61
CA LEU A 213 -0.99 5.27 4.56
C LEU A 213 -1.15 3.80 4.16
N GLY A 214 -1.57 3.51 2.92
CA GLY A 214 -1.86 2.16 2.46
C GLY A 214 -0.63 1.24 2.49
N LEU A 215 0.49 1.67 1.91
CA LEU A 215 1.74 0.90 1.90
C LEU A 215 2.41 0.88 3.28
N GLY A 216 2.36 1.98 4.01
CA GLY A 216 2.92 2.09 5.36
C GLY A 216 2.25 1.14 6.33
N TRP A 217 0.92 1.18 6.40
CA TRP A 217 0.13 0.30 7.26
C TRP A 217 0.30 -1.18 6.88
N THR A 218 0.29 -1.48 5.57
CA THR A 218 0.55 -2.83 5.06
C THR A 218 1.94 -3.33 5.47
N SER A 219 2.96 -2.47 5.40
CA SER A 219 4.31 -2.82 5.82
C SER A 219 4.38 -3.07 7.33
N ILE A 220 3.69 -2.30 8.16
CA ILE A 220 3.56 -2.58 9.59
C ILE A 220 2.92 -3.95 9.82
N ALA A 221 1.80 -4.26 9.14
CA ALA A 221 1.14 -5.56 9.25
C ALA A 221 2.08 -6.72 8.84
N LEU A 222 2.84 -6.56 7.75
CA LEU A 222 3.84 -7.52 7.28
C LEU A 222 5.03 -7.65 8.22
N SER A 223 5.36 -6.61 8.98
CA SER A 223 6.45 -6.67 9.96
C SER A 223 6.16 -7.63 11.10
N VAL A 224 4.91 -7.75 11.52
CA VAL A 224 4.50 -8.63 12.63
C VAL A 224 4.55 -10.09 12.18
N ARG A 225 5.50 -10.86 12.70
CA ARG A 225 5.71 -12.26 12.28
C ARG A 225 4.52 -13.16 12.55
N LEU A 226 3.81 -12.94 13.64
CA LEU A 226 2.59 -13.70 13.95
C LEU A 226 1.56 -13.63 12.82
N LEU A 227 1.42 -12.47 12.17
CA LEU A 227 0.50 -12.25 11.06
C LEU A 227 1.07 -12.69 9.72
N SER A 228 2.36 -12.42 9.48
CA SER A 228 2.98 -12.59 8.16
C SER A 228 3.59 -13.99 7.92
N ASN A 229 3.92 -14.74 8.97
CA ASN A 229 4.52 -16.08 8.83
C ASN A 229 3.67 -17.05 7.99
N PRO A 230 2.34 -17.11 8.12
CA PRO A 230 1.54 -18.00 7.26
C PRO A 230 1.67 -17.69 5.76
N ALA A 231 2.08 -16.47 5.42
CA ALA A 231 2.24 -16.01 4.03
C ALA A 231 3.70 -16.00 3.56
N LEU A 232 4.67 -15.69 4.44
CA LEU A 232 6.06 -15.40 4.10
C LEU A 232 7.08 -16.43 4.63
N ALA A 233 6.69 -17.32 5.55
CA ALA A 233 7.63 -18.34 6.03
C ALA A 233 7.93 -19.34 4.89
N PRO A 234 9.18 -19.84 4.78
CA PRO A 234 9.52 -20.92 3.88
C PRO A 234 8.62 -22.12 4.21
N LYS A 235 8.08 -22.76 3.18
CA LYS A 235 7.49 -24.09 3.35
C LYS A 235 8.63 -25.04 3.63
N GLY A 236 8.65 -25.63 4.83
CA GLY A 236 9.58 -26.69 5.21
C GLY A 236 9.38 -27.92 4.34
#